data_cea1cd2c5032398fe5ef572051773510
#
_entry.id   cea1cd2c5032398fe5ef572051773510
#
_cell.length_a   1.000
_cell.length_b   1.000
_cell.length_c   1.000
_cell.angle_alpha   90.00
_cell.angle_beta   90.00
_cell.angle_gamma   90.00
#
_symmetry.space_group_name_H-M   'P 1'
#
loop_
_entity.id
_entity.type
_entity.pdbx_description
1 polymer ?
#
loop_
_entity_poly.entity_id
_entity_poly.type
_entity_poly.pdbx_seq_one_letter_code
_entity_poly.pdbx_strand_id
1 'polypeptide(L)'
;MTAPDTGVPAFRLSGVGYRYGEGVVALHGVSLTIGMGETVAILGANGCGKSTLIKMLDGLIHPQEGVIEAFGALLTEESLRDEKFAYRFRRRVGFIFQNSDAQLFSPTVRDEIAFGPLQMGLSVEETEGRIRDVAALLDIVRLLERPPFQLSGGEKKRVAIACSLAVNPDVLLLDEPTNGLDPRSQYALVELLVRLSAAGKTLITATHDLNIVPRIAARALVFSEEHTVVADASSQEILADLPLLLRVNLVHEHLHRHGEIIHAHPHVHEHDHSRPPVTEGNDLSAP
;
A
#
# COMPACT_ATOMS: atom_id res chain seq x y z
N MET A 1 -2.46 -25.01 7.93
CA MET A 1 -3.81 -24.74 8.45
C MET A 1 -4.43 -23.74 7.46
N THR A 2 -5.33 -24.19 6.63
CA THR A 2 -6.13 -23.35 5.73
C THR A 2 -7.00 -22.43 6.59
N ALA A 3 -6.99 -21.14 6.31
CA ALA A 3 -7.89 -20.17 6.93
C ALA A 3 -9.34 -20.66 6.78
N PRO A 4 -10.23 -20.42 7.75
CA PRO A 4 -11.62 -20.79 7.61
C PRO A 4 -12.21 -20.00 6.44
N ASP A 5 -12.60 -20.69 5.40
CA ASP A 5 -13.44 -20.16 4.31
C ASP A 5 -14.80 -19.83 4.91
N THR A 6 -14.96 -18.61 5.40
CA THR A 6 -16.23 -18.12 5.95
C THR A 6 -17.25 -17.79 4.86
N GLY A 7 -16.91 -17.91 3.59
CA GLY A 7 -17.76 -17.53 2.45
C GLY A 7 -18.02 -16.02 2.33
N VAL A 8 -17.61 -15.21 3.32
CA VAL A 8 -17.79 -13.76 3.34
C VAL A 8 -16.47 -13.08 2.95
N PRO A 9 -16.44 -12.29 1.86
CA PRO A 9 -15.22 -11.62 1.43
C PRO A 9 -14.77 -10.55 2.43
N ALA A 10 -13.48 -10.19 2.38
CA ALA A 10 -12.95 -9.04 3.10
C ALA A 10 -13.62 -7.75 2.59
N PHE A 11 -13.66 -7.60 1.26
CA PHE A 11 -14.33 -6.47 0.61
C PHE A 11 -15.09 -6.90 -0.64
N ARG A 12 -16.24 -6.25 -0.88
CA ARG A 12 -16.97 -6.30 -2.14
C ARG A 12 -17.32 -4.87 -2.56
N LEU A 13 -16.96 -4.50 -3.78
CA LEU A 13 -17.24 -3.22 -4.40
C LEU A 13 -18.19 -3.43 -5.58
N SER A 14 -19.18 -2.56 -5.73
CA SER A 14 -20.15 -2.62 -6.84
C SER A 14 -20.37 -1.23 -7.41
N GLY A 15 -19.83 -0.97 -8.61
CA GLY A 15 -20.00 0.27 -9.35
C GLY A 15 -19.43 1.51 -8.66
N VAL A 16 -18.36 1.37 -7.89
CA VAL A 16 -17.80 2.45 -7.05
C VAL A 16 -17.22 3.56 -7.92
N GLY A 17 -17.70 4.79 -7.66
CA GLY A 17 -17.20 6.02 -8.27
C GLY A 17 -16.90 7.09 -7.23
N TYR A 18 -15.90 7.95 -7.54
CA TYR A 18 -15.47 9.06 -6.67
C TYR A 18 -14.80 10.18 -7.45
N ARG A 19 -15.10 11.42 -7.04
CA ARG A 19 -14.49 12.66 -7.58
C ARG A 19 -14.02 13.55 -6.45
N TYR A 20 -12.85 14.14 -6.61
CA TYR A 20 -12.36 15.17 -5.70
C TYR A 20 -12.82 16.56 -6.17
N GLY A 21 -13.21 17.41 -5.21
CA GLY A 21 -13.59 18.81 -5.48
C GLY A 21 -14.57 18.98 -6.63
N GLU A 22 -14.36 19.96 -7.49
CA GLU A 22 -15.24 20.32 -8.61
C GLU A 22 -15.04 19.43 -9.85
N GLY A 23 -14.83 18.11 -9.69
CA GLY A 23 -14.97 17.19 -10.81
C GLY A 23 -13.76 16.36 -11.21
N VAL A 24 -12.66 16.38 -10.43
CA VAL A 24 -11.51 15.50 -10.72
C VAL A 24 -11.89 14.04 -10.42
N VAL A 25 -12.14 13.25 -11.48
CA VAL A 25 -12.43 11.82 -11.34
C VAL A 25 -11.24 11.11 -10.73
N ALA A 26 -11.48 10.29 -9.71
CA ALA A 26 -10.46 9.45 -9.08
C ALA A 26 -10.77 7.96 -9.18
N LEU A 27 -12.06 7.60 -9.22
CA LEU A 27 -12.52 6.24 -9.48
C LEU A 27 -13.79 6.29 -10.33
N HIS A 28 -13.93 5.36 -11.27
CA HIS A 28 -15.09 5.25 -12.13
C HIS A 28 -15.53 3.80 -12.29
N GLY A 29 -16.74 3.47 -11.79
CA GLY A 29 -17.42 2.20 -12.01
C GLY A 29 -16.68 0.96 -11.48
N VAL A 30 -15.85 1.10 -10.42
CA VAL A 30 -15.02 0.02 -9.91
C VAL A 30 -15.87 -1.06 -9.26
N SER A 31 -15.78 -2.28 -9.77
CA SER A 31 -16.46 -3.47 -9.22
C SER A 31 -15.45 -4.59 -9.08
N LEU A 32 -15.28 -5.10 -7.85
CA LEU A 32 -14.35 -6.20 -7.53
C LEU A 32 -14.73 -6.84 -6.20
N THR A 33 -14.18 -8.04 -5.96
CA THR A 33 -14.31 -8.74 -4.68
C THR A 33 -12.93 -9.19 -4.23
N ILE A 34 -12.60 -8.97 -2.95
CA ILE A 34 -11.35 -9.43 -2.33
C ILE A 34 -11.73 -10.40 -1.21
N GLY A 35 -11.25 -11.63 -1.30
CA GLY A 35 -11.47 -12.67 -0.30
C GLY A 35 -10.60 -12.50 0.95
N MET A 36 -10.97 -13.21 2.01
CA MET A 36 -10.11 -13.33 3.21
C MET A 36 -8.87 -14.16 2.88
N GLY A 37 -7.70 -13.71 3.35
CA GLY A 37 -6.41 -14.37 3.10
C GLY A 37 -5.83 -14.12 1.70
N GLU A 38 -6.50 -13.36 0.83
CA GLU A 38 -5.94 -12.99 -0.47
C GLU A 38 -4.81 -11.97 -0.34
N THR A 39 -3.86 -12.06 -1.27
CA THR A 39 -2.82 -11.06 -1.48
C THR A 39 -3.01 -10.41 -2.84
N VAL A 40 -3.36 -9.12 -2.83
CA VAL A 40 -3.75 -8.35 -4.01
C VAL A 40 -2.85 -7.14 -4.19
N ALA A 41 -2.25 -6.98 -5.37
CA ALA A 41 -1.60 -5.76 -5.79
C ALA A 41 -2.56 -4.87 -6.60
N ILE A 42 -2.60 -3.59 -6.30
CA ILE A 42 -3.30 -2.56 -7.09
C ILE A 42 -2.24 -1.79 -7.86
N LEU A 43 -2.20 -1.99 -9.17
CA LEU A 43 -1.19 -1.45 -10.08
C LEU A 43 -1.76 -0.32 -10.93
N GLY A 44 -0.92 0.59 -11.37
CA GLY A 44 -1.27 1.68 -12.28
C GLY A 44 -0.36 2.89 -12.09
N ALA A 45 -0.38 3.81 -13.06
CA ALA A 45 0.40 5.04 -13.02
C ALA A 45 0.06 5.92 -11.81
N ASN A 46 0.91 6.91 -11.52
CA ASN A 46 0.62 7.88 -10.47
C ASN A 46 -0.65 8.69 -10.82
N GLY A 47 -1.53 8.87 -9.83
CA GLY A 47 -2.79 9.59 -10.02
C GLY A 47 -3.97 8.76 -10.54
N CYS A 48 -3.81 7.49 -10.95
CA CYS A 48 -4.89 6.67 -11.52
C CYS A 48 -5.97 6.23 -10.50
N GLY A 49 -5.82 6.54 -9.20
CA GLY A 49 -6.86 6.26 -8.18
C GLY A 49 -6.50 5.22 -7.12
N LYS A 50 -5.32 4.59 -7.14
CA LYS A 50 -4.90 3.54 -6.19
C LYS A 50 -5.07 3.96 -4.73
N SER A 51 -4.47 5.09 -4.34
CA SER A 51 -4.55 5.61 -2.96
C SER A 51 -5.98 5.99 -2.58
N THR A 52 -6.80 6.44 -3.54
CA THR A 52 -8.22 6.73 -3.32
C THR A 52 -8.98 5.45 -2.97
N LEU A 53 -8.74 4.37 -3.72
CA LEU A 53 -9.35 3.07 -3.43
C LEU A 53 -8.92 2.56 -2.04
N ILE A 54 -7.62 2.59 -1.72
CA ILE A 54 -7.10 2.18 -0.40
C ILE A 54 -7.78 2.98 0.73
N LYS A 55 -7.91 4.31 0.60
CA LYS A 55 -8.59 5.15 1.60
C LYS A 55 -10.07 4.80 1.75
N MET A 56 -10.75 4.40 0.67
CA MET A 56 -12.13 3.92 0.76
C MET A 56 -12.24 2.59 1.48
N LEU A 57 -11.33 1.66 1.22
CA LEU A 57 -11.29 0.37 1.89
C LEU A 57 -10.99 0.53 3.40
N ASP A 58 -10.28 1.60 3.80
CA ASP A 58 -10.07 1.96 5.21
C ASP A 58 -11.24 2.76 5.83
N GLY A 59 -12.22 3.18 5.02
CA GLY A 59 -13.35 3.99 5.47
C GLY A 59 -13.00 5.46 5.77
N LEU A 60 -11.85 5.95 5.29
CA LEU A 60 -11.45 7.36 5.42
C LEU A 60 -12.23 8.27 4.48
N ILE A 61 -12.64 7.75 3.34
CA ILE A 61 -13.52 8.41 2.37
C ILE A 61 -14.58 7.41 1.89
N HIS A 62 -15.72 7.92 1.45
CA HIS A 62 -16.85 7.09 1.04
C HIS A 62 -17.17 7.28 -0.43
N PRO A 63 -17.65 6.25 -1.14
CA PRO A 63 -18.04 6.35 -2.55
C PRO A 63 -19.19 7.34 -2.74
N GLN A 64 -19.15 8.09 -3.84
CA GLN A 64 -20.26 8.96 -4.27
C GLN A 64 -21.25 8.20 -5.17
N GLU A 65 -20.76 7.14 -5.83
CA GLU A 65 -21.54 6.23 -6.66
C GLU A 65 -21.19 4.79 -6.25
N GLY A 66 -22.18 3.88 -6.36
CA GLY A 66 -21.97 2.49 -5.97
C GLY A 66 -21.92 2.24 -4.48
N VAL A 67 -21.46 1.05 -4.09
CA VAL A 67 -21.41 0.63 -2.69
C VAL A 67 -20.14 -0.19 -2.40
N ILE A 68 -19.69 -0.12 -1.14
CA ILE A 68 -18.62 -0.95 -0.59
C ILE A 68 -19.17 -1.73 0.58
N GLU A 69 -18.98 -3.04 0.57
CA GLU A 69 -19.20 -3.91 1.71
C GLU A 69 -17.85 -4.35 2.28
N ALA A 70 -17.72 -4.30 3.59
CA ALA A 70 -16.59 -4.84 4.34
C ALA A 70 -17.08 -5.96 5.25
N PHE A 71 -16.53 -7.15 5.12
CA PHE A 71 -16.91 -8.33 5.90
C PHE A 71 -18.43 -8.62 5.90
N GLY A 72 -19.09 -8.38 4.75
CA GLY A 72 -20.52 -8.58 4.56
C GLY A 72 -21.44 -7.50 5.11
N ALA A 73 -20.90 -6.36 5.55
CA ALA A 73 -21.67 -5.20 6.00
C ALA A 73 -21.32 -3.97 5.16
N LEU A 74 -22.30 -3.08 4.92
CA LEU A 74 -22.08 -1.83 4.20
C LEU A 74 -21.08 -0.95 4.95
N LEU A 75 -20.06 -0.47 4.21
CA LEU A 75 -19.06 0.47 4.71
C LEU A 75 -19.44 1.89 4.25
N THR A 76 -20.14 2.60 5.12
CA THR A 76 -20.62 3.96 4.87
C THR A 76 -20.23 4.89 6.02
N GLU A 77 -20.33 6.20 5.80
CA GLU A 77 -20.15 7.18 6.87
C GLU A 77 -21.11 6.92 8.03
N GLU A 78 -22.37 6.56 7.74
CA GLU A 78 -23.39 6.26 8.76
C GLU A 78 -23.02 4.99 9.56
N SER A 79 -22.61 3.91 8.89
CA SER A 79 -22.18 2.68 9.58
C SER A 79 -20.97 2.92 10.48
N LEU A 80 -20.04 3.80 10.11
CA LEU A 80 -18.86 4.15 10.93
C LEU A 80 -19.18 5.13 12.05
N ARG A 81 -20.36 5.78 12.08
CA ARG A 81 -20.87 6.52 13.25
C ARG A 81 -21.38 5.60 14.36
N ASP A 82 -21.76 4.36 14.02
CA ASP A 82 -22.04 3.33 15.02
C ASP A 82 -20.72 2.87 15.67
N GLU A 83 -20.55 3.19 16.94
CA GLU A 83 -19.30 2.89 17.68
C GLU A 83 -18.95 1.39 17.66
N LYS A 84 -19.96 0.51 17.72
CA LYS A 84 -19.73 -0.95 17.73
C LYS A 84 -19.27 -1.45 16.37
N PHE A 85 -19.83 -0.90 15.29
CA PHE A 85 -19.39 -1.22 13.94
C PHE A 85 -17.98 -0.67 13.70
N ALA A 86 -17.74 0.60 14.00
CA ALA A 86 -16.45 1.26 13.84
C ALA A 86 -15.33 0.53 14.60
N TYR A 87 -15.60 0.14 15.86
CA TYR A 87 -14.67 -0.65 16.66
C TYR A 87 -14.34 -1.99 16.00
N ARG A 88 -15.37 -2.78 15.59
CA ARG A 88 -15.16 -4.07 14.94
C ARG A 88 -14.41 -3.94 13.61
N PHE A 89 -14.72 -2.93 12.83
CA PHE A 89 -14.06 -2.65 11.55
C PHE A 89 -12.58 -2.30 11.75
N ARG A 90 -12.28 -1.28 12.58
CA ARG A 90 -10.91 -0.81 12.85
C ARG A 90 -10.02 -1.86 13.52
N ARG A 91 -10.61 -2.80 14.26
CA ARG A 91 -9.88 -3.93 14.81
C ARG A 91 -9.43 -4.92 13.73
N ARG A 92 -10.14 -4.99 12.61
CA ARG A 92 -9.91 -5.95 11.54
C ARG A 92 -9.10 -5.38 10.37
N VAL A 93 -9.07 -4.06 10.21
CA VAL A 93 -8.37 -3.38 9.10
C VAL A 93 -7.27 -2.51 9.67
N GLY A 94 -6.05 -2.71 9.22
CA GLY A 94 -4.90 -1.85 9.50
C GLY A 94 -4.47 -1.14 8.22
N PHE A 95 -4.09 0.13 8.33
CA PHE A 95 -3.63 0.93 7.20
C PHE A 95 -2.21 1.44 7.42
N ILE A 96 -1.39 1.33 6.40
CA ILE A 96 -0.02 1.84 6.36
C ILE A 96 0.04 2.90 5.26
N PHE A 97 0.11 4.17 5.68
CA PHE A 97 0.13 5.33 4.78
C PHE A 97 1.44 5.37 3.97
N GLN A 98 1.36 5.95 2.77
CA GLN A 98 2.52 6.26 1.95
C GLN A 98 3.53 7.12 2.73
N ASN A 99 3.06 8.22 3.34
CA ASN A 99 3.85 9.11 4.19
C ASN A 99 3.71 8.70 5.67
N SER A 100 4.74 8.06 6.21
CA SER A 100 4.77 7.64 7.62
C SER A 100 4.82 8.82 8.60
N ASP A 101 5.30 10.01 8.20
CA ASP A 101 5.32 11.21 9.06
C ASP A 101 3.90 11.68 9.44
N ALA A 102 2.94 11.47 8.54
CA ALA A 102 1.55 11.81 8.81
C ALA A 102 0.86 10.85 9.80
N GLN A 103 1.48 9.70 10.06
CA GLN A 103 0.91 8.64 10.91
C GLN A 103 1.44 8.70 12.35
N LEU A 104 2.64 9.26 12.58
CA LEU A 104 3.33 9.21 13.87
C LEU A 104 3.23 10.56 14.60
N PHE A 105 2.64 10.57 15.81
CA PHE A 105 2.33 11.79 16.57
C PHE A 105 2.63 11.70 18.07
N SER A 106 2.94 10.51 18.60
CA SER A 106 3.16 10.29 20.03
C SER A 106 4.55 10.73 20.50
N PRO A 107 4.78 10.95 21.81
CA PRO A 107 6.07 11.37 22.34
C PRO A 107 7.18 10.35 22.13
N THR A 108 6.89 9.05 22.21
CA THR A 108 7.83 7.95 22.01
C THR A 108 7.29 6.90 21.05
N VAL A 109 8.18 6.09 20.47
CA VAL A 109 7.79 4.92 19.64
C VAL A 109 6.95 3.93 20.45
N ARG A 110 7.27 3.74 21.74
CA ARG A 110 6.47 2.89 22.63
C ARG A 110 5.03 3.37 22.72
N ASP A 111 4.83 4.67 23.00
CA ASP A 111 3.50 5.27 23.10
C ASP A 111 2.75 5.19 21.77
N GLU A 112 3.47 5.37 20.66
CA GLU A 112 2.90 5.26 19.32
C GLU A 112 2.34 3.86 19.05
N ILE A 113 3.11 2.82 19.38
CA ILE A 113 2.68 1.42 19.20
C ILE A 113 1.55 1.06 20.20
N ALA A 114 1.60 1.61 21.42
CA ALA A 114 0.60 1.38 22.46
C ALA A 114 -0.77 1.95 22.11
N PHE A 115 -0.82 3.04 21.33
CA PHE A 115 -2.04 3.80 21.07
C PHE A 115 -3.18 2.94 20.53
N GLY A 116 -2.94 2.19 19.46
CA GLY A 116 -3.95 1.31 18.86
C GLY A 116 -4.51 0.26 19.82
N PRO A 117 -3.67 -0.61 20.42
CA PRO A 117 -4.10 -1.60 21.40
C PRO A 117 -4.91 -1.00 22.58
N LEU A 118 -4.46 0.12 23.15
CA LEU A 118 -5.19 0.78 24.24
C LEU A 118 -6.54 1.31 23.79
N GLN A 119 -6.65 1.92 22.60
CA GLN A 119 -7.93 2.33 22.01
C GLN A 119 -8.86 1.15 21.73
N MET A 120 -8.31 -0.04 21.51
CA MET A 120 -9.05 -1.29 21.36
C MET A 120 -9.36 -1.96 22.71
N GLY A 121 -9.12 -1.28 23.83
CA GLY A 121 -9.47 -1.75 25.17
C GLY A 121 -8.62 -2.90 25.69
N LEU A 122 -7.42 -3.14 25.12
CA LEU A 122 -6.48 -4.10 25.68
C LEU A 122 -5.96 -3.58 27.03
N SER A 123 -5.68 -4.49 27.94
CA SER A 123 -5.01 -4.15 29.20
C SER A 123 -3.59 -3.63 28.95
N VAL A 124 -3.01 -2.95 29.93
CA VAL A 124 -1.62 -2.48 29.87
C VAL A 124 -0.65 -3.63 29.66
N GLU A 125 -0.88 -4.75 30.33
CA GLU A 125 -0.04 -5.95 30.22
C GLU A 125 -0.11 -6.58 28.82
N GLU A 126 -1.31 -6.72 28.25
CA GLU A 126 -1.49 -7.20 26.88
C GLU A 126 -0.85 -6.26 25.85
N THR A 127 -1.01 -4.93 26.07
CA THR A 127 -0.40 -3.91 25.21
C THR A 127 1.12 -3.99 25.24
N GLU A 128 1.74 -4.12 26.42
CA GLU A 128 3.19 -4.31 26.53
C GLU A 128 3.68 -5.61 25.89
N GLY A 129 2.87 -6.68 25.95
CA GLY A 129 3.12 -7.90 25.18
C GLY A 129 3.18 -7.62 23.68
N ARG A 130 2.16 -6.95 23.13
CA ARG A 130 2.10 -6.57 21.71
C ARG A 130 3.27 -5.69 21.28
N ILE A 131 3.63 -4.69 22.10
CA ILE A 131 4.79 -3.80 21.82
C ILE A 131 6.06 -4.64 21.67
N ARG A 132 6.33 -5.54 22.62
CA ARG A 132 7.54 -6.40 22.58
C ARG A 132 7.56 -7.26 21.31
N ASP A 133 6.43 -7.90 20.98
CA ASP A 133 6.33 -8.79 19.84
C ASP A 133 6.57 -8.05 18.51
N VAL A 134 5.89 -6.92 18.28
CA VAL A 134 6.03 -6.17 17.02
C VAL A 134 7.39 -5.46 16.95
N ALA A 135 7.93 -4.99 18.08
CA ALA A 135 9.24 -4.35 18.12
C ALA A 135 10.37 -5.34 17.79
N ALA A 136 10.27 -6.58 18.30
CA ALA A 136 11.20 -7.65 17.95
C ALA A 136 11.05 -8.07 16.47
N LEU A 137 9.82 -8.24 15.98
CA LEU A 137 9.52 -8.61 14.60
C LEU A 137 10.12 -7.62 13.58
N LEU A 138 10.12 -6.33 13.90
CA LEU A 138 10.52 -5.24 13.01
C LEU A 138 11.91 -4.66 13.29
N ASP A 139 12.66 -5.27 14.24
CA ASP A 139 14.00 -4.81 14.66
C ASP A 139 14.03 -3.33 15.09
N ILE A 140 13.04 -2.94 15.92
CA ILE A 140 12.90 -1.57 16.44
C ILE A 140 12.96 -1.48 17.97
N VAL A 141 13.33 -2.56 18.67
CA VAL A 141 13.42 -2.58 20.15
C VAL A 141 14.27 -1.42 20.69
N ARG A 142 15.40 -1.12 20.04
CA ARG A 142 16.30 -0.01 20.41
C ARG A 142 15.69 1.38 20.21
N LEU A 143 14.56 1.47 19.50
CA LEU A 143 13.92 2.73 19.15
C LEU A 143 12.75 3.08 20.09
N LEU A 144 12.31 2.15 20.93
CA LEU A 144 11.08 2.27 21.72
C LEU A 144 11.00 3.56 22.55
N GLU A 145 12.12 3.99 23.13
CA GLU A 145 12.17 5.19 23.96
C GLU A 145 12.52 6.47 23.17
N ARG A 146 12.68 6.37 21.84
CA ARG A 146 13.00 7.53 21.00
C ARG A 146 11.72 8.24 20.54
N PRO A 147 11.76 9.58 20.41
CA PRO A 147 10.70 10.32 19.74
C PRO A 147 10.68 10.00 18.23
N PRO A 148 9.50 9.83 17.61
CA PRO A 148 9.38 9.53 16.18
C PRO A 148 10.08 10.52 15.24
N PHE A 149 10.13 11.82 15.59
CA PHE A 149 10.79 12.83 14.76
C PHE A 149 12.32 12.68 14.66
N GLN A 150 12.94 11.87 15.53
CA GLN A 150 14.38 11.58 15.49
C GLN A 150 14.74 10.34 14.65
N LEU A 151 13.75 9.70 14.07
CA LEU A 151 13.93 8.47 13.29
C LEU A 151 14.23 8.77 11.82
N SER A 152 15.03 7.92 11.19
CA SER A 152 15.18 7.90 9.72
C SER A 152 13.86 7.49 9.05
N GLY A 153 13.71 7.78 7.75
CA GLY A 153 12.50 7.41 6.99
C GLY A 153 12.19 5.92 7.06
N GLY A 154 13.21 5.05 6.93
CA GLY A 154 13.03 3.61 7.06
C GLY A 154 12.66 3.16 8.48
N GLU A 155 13.19 3.82 9.53
CA GLU A 155 12.80 3.55 10.92
C GLU A 155 11.35 3.98 11.17
N LYS A 156 10.93 5.17 10.70
CA LYS A 156 9.53 5.64 10.77
C LYS A 156 8.57 4.68 10.10
N LYS A 157 8.93 4.17 8.91
CA LYS A 157 8.12 3.19 8.19
C LYS A 157 7.94 1.90 9.00
N ARG A 158 9.02 1.36 9.60
CA ARG A 158 8.93 0.19 10.47
C ARG A 158 8.05 0.44 11.71
N VAL A 159 8.14 1.64 12.31
CA VAL A 159 7.28 2.03 13.43
C VAL A 159 5.81 2.11 13.00
N ALA A 160 5.50 2.74 11.87
CA ALA A 160 4.12 2.82 11.33
C ALA A 160 3.52 1.42 11.07
N ILE A 161 4.35 0.49 10.56
CA ILE A 161 3.96 -0.92 10.39
C ILE A 161 3.73 -1.58 11.76
N ALA A 162 4.60 -1.33 12.74
CA ALA A 162 4.45 -1.87 14.10
C ALA A 162 3.13 -1.42 14.74
N CYS A 163 2.77 -0.14 14.61
CA CYS A 163 1.51 0.41 15.11
C CYS A 163 0.30 -0.32 14.52
N SER A 164 0.31 -0.55 13.21
CA SER A 164 -0.77 -1.26 12.53
C SER A 164 -0.83 -2.75 12.93
N LEU A 165 0.33 -3.42 13.08
CA LEU A 165 0.40 -4.84 13.46
C LEU A 165 0.08 -5.08 14.93
N ALA A 166 0.31 -4.12 15.83
CA ALA A 166 0.06 -4.27 17.26
C ALA A 166 -1.43 -4.57 17.57
N VAL A 167 -2.36 -4.10 16.73
CA VAL A 167 -3.78 -4.42 16.80
C VAL A 167 -4.08 -5.83 16.28
N ASN A 168 -3.14 -6.46 15.54
CA ASN A 168 -3.28 -7.77 14.87
C ASN A 168 -4.46 -7.84 13.89
N PRO A 169 -4.55 -6.94 12.91
CA PRO A 169 -5.67 -6.88 11.98
C PRO A 169 -5.75 -8.13 11.08
N ASP A 170 -6.94 -8.41 10.54
CA ASP A 170 -7.17 -9.47 9.54
C ASP A 170 -6.70 -9.03 8.15
N VAL A 171 -6.86 -7.74 7.85
CA VAL A 171 -6.53 -7.10 6.57
C VAL A 171 -5.52 -6.00 6.79
N LEU A 172 -4.50 -5.94 5.96
CA LEU A 172 -3.55 -4.83 5.87
C LEU A 172 -3.68 -4.14 4.52
N LEU A 173 -3.96 -2.85 4.57
CA LEU A 173 -3.97 -1.94 3.45
C LEU A 173 -2.63 -1.20 3.41
N LEU A 174 -1.94 -1.26 2.28
CA LEU A 174 -0.61 -0.65 2.13
C LEU A 174 -0.62 0.28 0.91
N ASP A 175 -0.30 1.55 1.13
CA ASP A 175 -0.19 2.54 0.06
C ASP A 175 1.30 2.86 -0.17
N GLU A 176 1.84 2.43 -1.32
CA GLU A 176 3.24 2.58 -1.74
C GLU A 176 4.24 2.24 -0.60
N PRO A 177 4.17 1.02 -0.03
CA PRO A 177 4.88 0.71 1.21
C PRO A 177 6.41 0.72 1.08
N THR A 178 6.96 0.51 -0.12
CA THR A 178 8.41 0.50 -0.40
C THR A 178 8.97 1.86 -0.78
N ASN A 179 8.11 2.83 -1.06
CA ASN A 179 8.54 4.16 -1.52
C ASN A 179 9.41 4.87 -0.47
N GLY A 180 10.54 5.42 -0.91
CA GLY A 180 11.49 6.14 -0.05
C GLY A 180 12.32 5.25 0.88
N LEU A 181 12.27 3.92 0.74
CA LEU A 181 13.11 3.00 1.50
C LEU A 181 14.40 2.69 0.73
N ASP A 182 15.51 2.52 1.48
CA ASP A 182 16.73 1.93 0.94
C ASP A 182 16.53 0.44 0.57
N PRO A 183 17.37 -0.14 -0.31
CA PRO A 183 17.18 -1.53 -0.80
C PRO A 183 17.12 -2.58 0.32
N ARG A 184 17.87 -2.40 1.42
CA ARG A 184 17.86 -3.33 2.56
C ARG A 184 16.52 -3.26 3.30
N SER A 185 16.00 -2.06 3.51
CA SER A 185 14.70 -1.84 4.16
C SER A 185 13.54 -2.33 3.29
N GLN A 186 13.61 -2.13 1.96
CA GLN A 186 12.64 -2.70 1.01
C GLN A 186 12.61 -4.23 1.09
N TYR A 187 13.79 -4.87 1.04
CA TYR A 187 13.88 -6.32 1.14
C TYR A 187 13.25 -6.84 2.45
N ALA A 188 13.60 -6.21 3.59
CA ALA A 188 13.06 -6.60 4.90
C ALA A 188 11.54 -6.45 4.96
N LEU A 189 10.97 -5.38 4.36
CA LEU A 189 9.54 -5.18 4.27
C LEU A 189 8.86 -6.25 3.42
N VAL A 190 9.40 -6.56 2.24
CA VAL A 190 8.87 -7.62 1.36
C VAL A 190 8.86 -8.97 2.09
N GLU A 191 9.95 -9.35 2.79
CA GLU A 191 10.00 -10.56 3.61
C GLU A 191 8.92 -10.57 4.71
N LEU A 192 8.69 -9.44 5.35
CA LEU A 192 7.61 -9.29 6.34
C LEU A 192 6.24 -9.56 5.70
N LEU A 193 5.94 -8.95 4.55
CA LEU A 193 4.66 -9.13 3.85
C LEU A 193 4.45 -10.59 3.44
N VAL A 194 5.51 -11.27 2.96
CA VAL A 194 5.47 -12.71 2.65
C VAL A 194 5.12 -13.53 3.89
N ARG A 195 5.72 -13.23 5.05
CA ARG A 195 5.40 -13.93 6.32
C ARG A 195 3.97 -13.67 6.78
N LEU A 196 3.47 -12.44 6.64
CA LEU A 196 2.09 -12.10 6.99
C LEU A 196 1.08 -12.81 6.09
N SER A 197 1.36 -12.89 4.78
CA SER A 197 0.59 -13.69 3.84
C SER A 197 0.56 -15.17 4.24
N ALA A 198 1.72 -15.76 4.54
CA ALA A 198 1.82 -17.15 4.99
C ALA A 198 1.09 -17.40 6.32
N ALA A 199 0.92 -16.35 7.15
CA ALA A 199 0.11 -16.39 8.37
C ALA A 199 -1.40 -16.23 8.12
N GLY A 200 -1.83 -16.15 6.84
CA GLY A 200 -3.23 -16.04 6.44
C GLY A 200 -3.82 -14.62 6.51
N LYS A 201 -2.98 -13.58 6.62
CA LYS A 201 -3.46 -12.20 6.55
C LYS A 201 -3.84 -11.83 5.12
N THR A 202 -4.90 -11.04 4.98
CA THR A 202 -5.26 -10.41 3.71
C THR A 202 -4.38 -9.19 3.50
N LEU A 203 -3.68 -9.11 2.36
CA LEU A 203 -2.81 -7.99 2.04
C LEU A 203 -3.31 -7.31 0.76
N ILE A 204 -3.54 -6.00 0.83
CA ILE A 204 -3.94 -5.17 -0.32
C ILE A 204 -2.91 -4.07 -0.47
N THR A 205 -2.07 -4.16 -1.50
CA THR A 205 -0.93 -3.27 -1.70
C THR A 205 -1.11 -2.45 -2.95
N ALA A 206 -1.28 -1.14 -2.82
CA ALA A 206 -1.18 -0.22 -3.94
C ALA A 206 0.30 0.08 -4.21
N THR A 207 0.75 -0.15 -5.44
CA THR A 207 2.13 0.12 -5.84
C THR A 207 2.26 0.31 -7.36
N HIS A 208 3.33 0.97 -7.78
CA HIS A 208 3.79 1.03 -9.17
C HIS A 208 5.08 0.22 -9.38
N ASP A 209 5.69 -0.30 -8.30
CA ASP A 209 6.92 -1.11 -8.36
C ASP A 209 6.60 -2.55 -8.75
N LEU A 210 6.78 -2.86 -10.03
CA LEU A 210 6.52 -4.19 -10.58
C LEU A 210 7.48 -5.27 -10.05
N ASN A 211 8.65 -4.88 -9.53
CA ASN A 211 9.67 -5.84 -9.08
C ASN A 211 9.27 -6.59 -7.80
N ILE A 212 8.49 -5.94 -6.93
CA ILE A 212 8.05 -6.56 -5.68
C ILE A 212 6.79 -7.41 -5.83
N VAL A 213 5.95 -7.11 -6.86
CA VAL A 213 4.63 -7.71 -7.06
C VAL A 213 4.64 -9.24 -7.03
N PRO A 214 5.55 -9.95 -7.76
CA PRO A 214 5.55 -11.42 -7.79
C PRO A 214 5.77 -12.05 -6.41
N ARG A 215 6.35 -11.30 -5.48
CA ARG A 215 6.67 -11.80 -4.14
C ARG A 215 5.55 -11.54 -3.13
N ILE A 216 4.81 -10.43 -3.29
CA ILE A 216 3.85 -9.95 -2.28
C ILE A 216 2.39 -10.19 -2.65
N ALA A 217 2.07 -10.46 -3.92
CA ALA A 217 0.70 -10.58 -4.38
C ALA A 217 0.52 -11.74 -5.37
N ALA A 218 -0.47 -12.58 -5.13
CA ALA A 218 -0.87 -13.64 -6.05
C ALA A 218 -1.75 -13.12 -7.19
N ARG A 219 -2.52 -12.04 -6.95
CA ARG A 219 -3.47 -11.41 -7.86
C ARG A 219 -3.14 -9.94 -8.02
N ALA A 220 -3.33 -9.39 -9.22
CA ALA A 220 -3.13 -7.99 -9.49
C ALA A 220 -4.34 -7.37 -10.20
N LEU A 221 -4.72 -6.17 -9.73
CA LEU A 221 -5.71 -5.30 -10.33
C LEU A 221 -4.97 -4.16 -11.03
N VAL A 222 -5.25 -3.93 -12.30
CA VAL A 222 -4.58 -2.86 -13.07
C VAL A 222 -5.56 -1.73 -13.33
N PHE A 223 -5.20 -0.54 -12.87
CA PHE A 223 -5.92 0.71 -13.12
C PHE A 223 -5.38 1.41 -14.37
N SER A 224 -6.28 1.91 -15.18
CA SER A 224 -5.96 2.82 -16.29
C SER A 224 -5.94 4.28 -15.84
N GLU A 225 -5.50 5.16 -16.72
CA GLU A 225 -5.56 6.62 -16.51
C GLU A 225 -6.99 7.16 -16.54
N GLU A 226 -7.97 6.38 -17.06
CA GLU A 226 -9.40 6.68 -16.99
C GLU A 226 -10.02 6.29 -15.63
N HIS A 227 -9.19 5.94 -14.64
CA HIS A 227 -9.59 5.62 -13.26
C HIS A 227 -10.52 4.38 -13.15
N THR A 228 -10.38 3.45 -14.08
CA THR A 228 -11.12 2.18 -14.13
C THR A 228 -10.19 1.00 -13.95
N VAL A 229 -10.71 -0.14 -13.48
CA VAL A 229 -9.98 -1.41 -13.49
C VAL A 229 -10.07 -2.01 -14.89
N VAL A 230 -8.91 -2.16 -15.55
CA VAL A 230 -8.82 -2.68 -16.93
C VAL A 230 -8.32 -4.11 -17.01
N ALA A 231 -7.76 -4.63 -15.90
CA ALA A 231 -7.40 -6.04 -15.79
C ALA A 231 -7.46 -6.49 -14.32
N ASP A 232 -7.82 -7.75 -14.12
CA ASP A 232 -7.93 -8.44 -12.84
C ASP A 232 -7.56 -9.91 -13.08
N ALA A 233 -6.32 -10.28 -12.77
CA ALA A 233 -5.78 -11.62 -13.04
C ALA A 233 -4.67 -11.97 -12.05
N SER A 234 -4.04 -13.14 -12.23
CA SER A 234 -2.84 -13.48 -11.47
C SER A 234 -1.73 -12.47 -11.72
N SER A 235 -0.92 -12.18 -10.70
CA SER A 235 0.22 -11.26 -10.85
C SER A 235 1.17 -11.72 -11.98
N GLN A 236 1.31 -13.02 -12.17
CA GLN A 236 2.16 -13.58 -13.21
C GLN A 236 1.62 -13.28 -14.62
N GLU A 237 0.31 -13.42 -14.84
CA GLU A 237 -0.33 -13.09 -16.13
C GLU A 237 -0.23 -11.60 -16.43
N ILE A 238 -0.51 -10.73 -15.43
CA ILE A 238 -0.41 -9.27 -15.60
C ILE A 238 1.02 -8.85 -15.95
N LEU A 239 2.02 -9.38 -15.25
CA LEU A 239 3.43 -9.01 -15.51
C LEU A 239 3.97 -9.56 -16.82
N ALA A 240 3.35 -10.60 -17.38
CA ALA A 240 3.69 -11.12 -18.70
C ALA A 240 3.02 -10.33 -19.85
N ASP A 241 1.98 -9.54 -19.57
CA ASP A 241 1.25 -8.74 -20.58
C ASP A 241 1.91 -7.38 -20.80
N LEU A 242 3.03 -7.36 -21.52
CA LEU A 242 3.75 -6.14 -21.87
C LEU A 242 2.86 -5.09 -22.59
N PRO A 243 2.00 -5.45 -23.57
CA PRO A 243 1.07 -4.51 -24.17
C PRO A 243 0.14 -3.82 -23.17
N LEU A 244 -0.36 -4.54 -22.17
CA LEU A 244 -1.16 -3.96 -21.08
C LEU A 244 -0.32 -2.97 -20.27
N LEU A 245 0.88 -3.36 -19.83
CA LEU A 245 1.75 -2.54 -18.99
C LEU A 245 2.17 -1.23 -19.69
N LEU A 246 2.44 -1.28 -21.00
CA LEU A 246 2.70 -0.10 -21.84
C LEU A 246 1.48 0.81 -21.93
N ARG A 247 0.29 0.27 -22.17
CA ARG A 247 -0.96 1.02 -22.31
C ARG A 247 -1.34 1.76 -21.04
N VAL A 248 -1.00 1.23 -19.85
CA VAL A 248 -1.29 1.85 -18.55
C VAL A 248 -0.12 2.63 -17.96
N ASN A 249 0.91 2.91 -18.76
CA ASN A 249 2.10 3.67 -18.36
C ASN A 249 2.87 3.10 -17.15
N LEU A 250 2.86 1.77 -16.95
CA LEU A 250 3.67 1.09 -15.94
C LEU A 250 5.07 0.73 -16.45
N VAL A 251 5.21 0.64 -17.77
CA VAL A 251 6.47 0.39 -18.48
C VAL A 251 6.58 1.37 -19.65
N HIS A 252 7.78 1.84 -19.96
CA HIS A 252 8.05 2.68 -21.13
C HIS A 252 8.98 1.98 -22.11
N GLU A 253 8.78 2.27 -23.40
CA GLU A 253 9.76 1.94 -24.43
C GLU A 253 10.76 3.08 -24.57
N HIS A 254 12.04 2.79 -24.32
CA HIS A 254 13.11 3.70 -24.65
C HIS A 254 13.71 3.36 -26.03
N LEU A 255 13.65 4.30 -26.95
CA LEU A 255 14.33 4.22 -28.23
C LEU A 255 15.80 4.59 -28.03
N HIS A 256 16.70 3.62 -28.18
CA HIS A 256 18.13 3.84 -28.19
C HIS A 256 18.66 3.83 -29.63
N ARG A 257 19.48 4.84 -29.97
CA ARG A 257 20.18 4.92 -31.25
C ARG A 257 21.65 4.60 -31.02
N HIS A 258 22.11 3.50 -31.62
CA HIS A 258 23.52 3.14 -31.72
C HIS A 258 23.94 3.24 -33.16
N GLY A 259 24.52 4.40 -33.57
CA GLY A 259 24.85 4.67 -34.97
C GLY A 259 23.59 4.78 -35.83
N GLU A 260 23.47 3.92 -36.86
CA GLU A 260 22.31 3.88 -37.76
C GLU A 260 21.19 2.93 -37.28
N ILE A 261 21.41 2.16 -36.20
CA ILE A 261 20.46 1.18 -35.72
C ILE A 261 19.64 1.81 -34.60
N ILE A 262 18.30 1.87 -34.78
CA ILE A 262 17.33 2.28 -33.78
C ILE A 262 16.65 1.00 -33.29
N HIS A 263 16.67 0.77 -31.96
CA HIS A 263 15.91 -0.31 -31.34
C HIS A 263 15.27 0.14 -30.03
N ALA A 264 14.15 -0.49 -29.65
CA ALA A 264 13.41 -0.19 -28.44
C ALA A 264 13.60 -1.30 -27.42
N HIS A 265 13.73 -0.92 -26.14
CA HIS A 265 13.69 -1.82 -25.01
C HIS A 265 12.68 -1.33 -23.98
N PRO A 266 11.85 -2.22 -23.40
CA PRO A 266 10.97 -1.87 -22.31
C PRO A 266 11.78 -1.65 -21.02
N HIS A 267 11.45 -0.56 -20.28
CA HIS A 267 12.03 -0.27 -18.98
C HIS A 267 10.92 -0.01 -17.94
N VAL A 268 11.14 -0.50 -16.73
CA VAL A 268 10.31 -0.19 -15.55
C VAL A 268 10.74 1.17 -14.99
N HIS A 269 9.80 1.99 -14.53
CA HIS A 269 10.10 3.27 -13.89
C HIS A 269 10.94 3.08 -12.62
N GLU A 270 12.23 3.44 -12.67
CA GLU A 270 13.01 3.77 -11.49
C GLU A 270 13.07 5.30 -11.38
N HIS A 271 12.38 5.87 -10.41
CA HIS A 271 12.53 7.29 -10.07
C HIS A 271 13.83 7.49 -9.30
N ASP A 272 14.95 7.71 -10.03
CA ASP A 272 16.19 8.21 -9.44
C ASP A 272 16.14 9.74 -9.37
N HIS A 273 15.79 10.29 -8.20
CA HIS A 273 15.79 11.73 -7.91
C HIS A 273 17.17 12.27 -7.52
N SER A 274 18.28 11.56 -7.78
CA SER A 274 19.61 11.88 -7.22
C SER A 274 20.65 12.35 -8.23
N ARG A 275 20.31 12.74 -9.46
CA ARG A 275 21.29 13.36 -10.38
C ARG A 275 21.04 14.84 -10.57
N PRO A 276 21.99 15.73 -10.13
CA PRO A 276 21.98 17.12 -10.57
C PRO A 276 22.27 17.22 -12.08
N PRO A 277 21.79 18.27 -12.76
CA PRO A 277 22.02 18.44 -14.19
C PRO A 277 23.52 18.57 -14.46
N VAL A 278 24.01 17.76 -15.41
CA VAL A 278 25.37 17.87 -15.95
C VAL A 278 25.43 19.20 -16.73
N THR A 279 26.15 20.18 -16.20
CA THR A 279 26.50 21.40 -16.93
C THR A 279 27.52 21.01 -18.00
N GLU A 280 27.11 21.08 -19.26
CA GLU A 280 28.04 21.07 -20.39
C GLU A 280 29.03 22.23 -20.26
N GLY A 281 30.27 21.93 -19.94
CA GLY A 281 31.37 22.85 -20.00
C GLY A 281 31.74 23.13 -21.46
N ASN A 282 31.47 24.35 -21.90
CA ASN A 282 32.01 24.91 -23.14
C ASN A 282 33.52 25.06 -22.97
N ASP A 283 34.30 24.20 -23.58
CA ASP A 283 35.74 24.40 -23.74
C ASP A 283 36.01 24.98 -25.15
N LEU A 284 36.03 26.31 -25.23
CA LEU A 284 36.57 27.06 -26.34
C LEU A 284 37.95 27.55 -25.92
N SER A 285 39.00 26.94 -26.42
CA SER A 285 40.29 27.63 -26.64
C SER A 285 41.15 26.85 -27.63
N ALA A 286 41.24 27.43 -28.82
CA ALA A 286 42.44 27.41 -29.64
C ALA A 286 43.19 28.73 -29.40
N PRO A 287 44.42 28.93 -29.83
CA PRO A 287 45.09 28.46 -31.01
C PRO A 287 46.19 27.44 -30.81
#